data_4e3294f6b4ce3c3552c2d3486236a7af
#
_entry.id   4e3294f6b4ce3c3552c2d3486236a7af
#
_cell.length_a   1.000
_cell.length_b   1.000
_cell.length_c   1.000
_cell.angle_alpha   90.00
_cell.angle_beta   90.00
_cell.angle_gamma   90.00
#
_symmetry.space_group_name_H-M   'P 1'
#
loop_
_entity.id
_entity.type
_entity.pdbx_description
1 polymer ?
#
loop_
_entity_poly.entity_id
_entity_poly.type
_entity_poly.pdbx_seq_one_letter_code
_entity_poly.pdbx_strand_id
1 'polypeptide(L)'
;MIAWIRRIIMASKQDLVNKVAEATDLTKKDSESVVDATFKAIEEFLVQGEKVQLIGFGNFEVRERAARQGRNPQTGETIQIKASKVPAFKAGKALKDAVN
;
A
#
# COMPACT_ATOMS: atom_id res chain seq x y z
N MET A 1 31.34 0.60 -4.29
CA MET A 1 30.21 1.25 -3.91
C MET A 1 29.21 0.39 -3.17
N ILE A 2 28.36 0.98 -2.53
CA ILE A 2 27.50 0.31 -1.60
C ILE A 2 26.05 0.30 -2.04
N ALA A 3 25.83 0.30 -3.33
CA ALA A 3 24.49 0.21 -3.87
C ALA A 3 23.76 -1.07 -3.41
N TRP A 4 24.51 -2.14 -3.23
CA TRP A 4 23.95 -3.40 -2.76
C TRP A 4 23.43 -3.30 -1.32
N ILE A 5 23.99 -2.40 -0.53
CA ILE A 5 23.53 -2.20 0.84
C ILE A 5 22.14 -1.57 0.87
N ARG A 6 21.83 -0.76 -0.12
CA ARG A 6 20.53 -0.10 -0.19
C ARG A 6 19.36 -1.05 -0.25
N ARG A 7 19.60 -2.29 -0.70
CA ARG A 7 18.53 -3.27 -0.81
C ARG A 7 18.01 -3.75 0.53
N ILE A 8 18.81 -3.55 1.58
CA ILE A 8 18.39 -3.93 2.92
C ILE A 8 17.92 -2.74 3.74
N ILE A 9 17.96 -1.54 3.15
CA ILE A 9 17.46 -0.34 3.82
C ILE A 9 15.96 -0.24 3.56
N MET A 10 15.21 -0.22 4.62
CA MET A 10 13.77 -0.11 4.54
C MET A 10 13.35 1.20 5.21
N ALA A 11 12.65 2.04 4.46
CA ALA A 11 12.08 3.25 5.03
C ALA A 11 10.89 2.89 5.89
N SER A 12 10.83 3.47 7.07
CA SER A 12 9.73 3.24 7.99
C SER A 12 8.71 4.38 7.88
N LYS A 13 7.62 4.25 8.62
CA LYS A 13 6.64 5.32 8.71
C LYS A 13 7.29 6.60 9.24
N GLN A 14 8.21 6.47 10.19
CA GLN A 14 8.89 7.64 10.75
C GLN A 14 9.72 8.36 9.68
N ASP A 15 10.38 7.62 8.80
CA ASP A 15 11.12 8.21 7.70
C ASP A 15 10.21 8.97 6.76
N LEU A 16 9.03 8.42 6.50
CA LEU A 16 8.03 9.08 5.66
C LEU A 16 7.55 10.37 6.30
N VAL A 17 7.28 10.34 7.61
CA VAL A 17 6.86 11.53 8.36
C VAL A 17 7.94 12.61 8.30
N ASN A 18 9.19 12.24 8.46
CA ASN A 18 10.30 13.18 8.37
C ASN A 18 10.38 13.85 7.00
N LYS A 19 10.18 13.08 5.94
CA LYS A 19 10.17 13.61 4.58
C LYS A 19 9.03 14.60 4.37
N VAL A 20 7.85 14.28 4.89
CA VAL A 20 6.70 15.16 4.78
C VAL A 20 6.95 16.47 5.53
N ALA A 21 7.54 16.37 6.72
CA ALA A 21 7.84 17.55 7.51
C ALA A 21 8.83 18.48 6.76
N GLU A 22 9.84 17.91 6.14
CA GLU A 22 10.79 18.69 5.34
C GLU A 22 10.13 19.36 4.15
N ALA A 23 9.25 18.66 3.47
CA ALA A 23 8.62 19.15 2.25
C ALA A 23 7.56 20.22 2.52
N THR A 24 6.96 20.21 3.70
CA THR A 24 5.82 21.06 4.03
C THR A 24 6.11 22.14 5.06
N ASP A 25 7.29 22.10 5.68
CA ASP A 25 7.65 22.96 6.80
C ASP A 25 6.74 22.81 8.02
N LEU A 26 6.00 21.71 8.08
CA LEU A 26 5.20 21.39 9.24
C LEU A 26 6.08 20.75 10.33
N THR A 27 5.60 20.78 11.55
CA THR A 27 6.26 20.06 12.62
C THR A 27 6.15 18.57 12.37
N LYS A 28 7.01 17.78 13.01
CA LYS A 28 6.92 16.31 12.88
C LYS A 28 5.60 15.79 13.42
N LYS A 29 5.10 16.39 14.49
CA LYS A 29 3.81 15.98 15.05
C LYS A 29 2.66 16.23 14.06
N ASP A 30 2.63 17.39 13.44
CA ASP A 30 1.59 17.71 12.46
C ASP A 30 1.75 16.83 11.22
N SER A 31 2.98 16.59 10.79
CA SER A 31 3.26 15.74 9.65
C SER A 31 2.81 14.30 9.90
N GLU A 32 3.00 13.80 11.12
CA GLU A 32 2.51 12.47 11.47
C GLU A 32 0.99 12.40 11.40
N SER A 33 0.32 13.42 11.90
CA SER A 33 -1.14 13.51 11.82
C SER A 33 -1.63 13.52 10.38
N VAL A 34 -0.94 14.26 9.51
CA VAL A 34 -1.29 14.32 8.09
C VAL A 34 -1.10 12.97 7.42
N VAL A 35 0.02 12.32 7.68
CA VAL A 35 0.30 11.01 7.10
C VAL A 35 -0.74 9.99 7.55
N ASP A 36 -1.03 9.95 8.84
CA ASP A 36 -2.02 9.02 9.39
C ASP A 36 -3.41 9.27 8.81
N ALA A 37 -3.80 10.53 8.73
CA ALA A 37 -5.12 10.90 8.21
C ALA A 37 -5.24 10.53 6.72
N THR A 38 -4.16 10.69 5.97
CA THR A 38 -4.15 10.37 4.55
C THR A 38 -4.37 8.88 4.33
N PHE A 39 -3.63 8.05 5.03
CA PHE A 39 -3.78 6.60 4.87
C PHE A 39 -5.12 6.10 5.40
N LYS A 40 -5.59 6.69 6.48
CA LYS A 40 -6.90 6.33 7.01
C LYS A 40 -8.01 6.69 6.03
N ALA A 41 -7.92 7.83 5.38
CA ALA A 41 -8.89 8.24 4.37
C ALA A 41 -8.92 7.27 3.20
N ILE A 42 -7.73 6.83 2.75
CA ILE A 42 -7.64 5.83 1.68
C ILE A 42 -8.32 4.53 2.12
N GLU A 43 -8.04 4.09 3.33
CA GLU A 43 -8.67 2.89 3.89
C GLU A 43 -10.19 3.00 3.91
N GLU A 44 -10.70 4.14 4.35
CA GLU A 44 -12.15 4.35 4.43
C GLU A 44 -12.82 4.27 3.06
N PHE A 45 -12.20 4.83 2.02
CA PHE A 45 -12.74 4.72 0.67
C PHE A 45 -12.74 3.28 0.19
N LEU A 46 -11.67 2.55 0.47
CA LEU A 46 -11.57 1.15 0.06
C LEU A 46 -12.59 0.28 0.78
N VAL A 47 -12.87 0.57 2.05
CA VAL A 47 -13.90 -0.15 2.81
C VAL A 47 -15.27 0.03 2.16
N GLN A 48 -15.52 1.21 1.61
CA GLN A 48 -16.77 1.50 0.91
C GLN A 48 -16.81 0.92 -0.51
N GLY A 49 -15.73 0.31 -0.95
CA GLY A 49 -15.64 -0.25 -2.29
C GLY A 49 -15.26 0.76 -3.36
N GLU A 50 -14.81 1.94 -2.96
CA GLU A 50 -14.43 2.98 -3.89
C GLU A 50 -12.95 2.89 -4.23
N LYS A 51 -12.63 3.17 -5.49
CA LYS A 51 -11.26 3.25 -5.96
C LYS A 51 -10.70 4.63 -5.63
N VAL A 52 -9.47 4.68 -5.15
CA VAL A 52 -8.77 5.95 -4.90
C VAL A 52 -7.76 6.16 -6.01
N GLN A 53 -8.01 7.15 -6.85
CA GLN A 53 -7.14 7.45 -7.98
C GLN A 53 -6.29 8.68 -7.66
N LEU A 54 -4.97 8.46 -7.64
CA LEU A 54 -4.00 9.53 -7.41
C LEU A 54 -3.25 9.75 -8.71
N ILE A 55 -3.65 10.79 -9.43
CA ILE A 55 -3.07 11.10 -10.75
C ILE A 55 -1.58 11.35 -10.60
N GLY A 56 -0.78 10.67 -11.42
CA GLY A 56 0.67 10.79 -11.37
C GLY A 56 1.34 9.84 -10.39
N PHE A 57 0.58 9.13 -9.58
CA PHE A 57 1.15 8.20 -8.60
C PHE A 57 0.64 6.78 -8.80
N GLY A 58 -0.65 6.58 -8.73
CA GLY A 58 -1.25 5.26 -8.91
C GLY A 58 -2.66 5.20 -8.37
N ASN A 59 -3.21 4.01 -8.36
CA ASN A 59 -4.57 3.78 -7.90
C ASN A 59 -4.58 2.73 -6.80
N PHE A 60 -5.39 2.99 -5.77
CA PHE A 60 -5.74 1.97 -4.79
C PHE A 60 -7.11 1.42 -5.18
N GLU A 61 -7.25 0.12 -5.17
CA GLU A 61 -8.50 -0.53 -5.55
C GLU A 61 -8.73 -1.76 -4.68
N VAL A 62 -9.96 -2.24 -4.72
CA VAL A 62 -10.33 -3.47 -4.04
C VAL A 62 -10.58 -4.51 -5.11
N ARG A 63 -9.91 -5.64 -4.99
CA ARG A 63 -10.11 -6.77 -5.89
C ARG A 63 -10.87 -7.84 -5.15
N GLU A 64 -11.81 -8.44 -5.83
CA GLU A 64 -12.55 -9.55 -5.29
C GLU A 64 -11.94 -10.85 -5.77
N ARG A 65 -11.72 -11.75 -4.84
CA ARG A 65 -11.31 -13.11 -5.16
C ARG A 65 -12.50 -14.02 -4.94
N ALA A 66 -12.89 -14.73 -5.99
CA ALA A 66 -14.01 -15.64 -5.92
C ALA A 66 -13.66 -16.80 -4.97
N ALA A 67 -14.70 -17.38 -4.37
CA ALA A 67 -14.53 -18.61 -3.61
C ALA A 67 -13.95 -19.68 -4.51
N ARG A 68 -13.07 -20.48 -3.99
CA ARG A 68 -12.40 -21.53 -4.76
C ARG A 68 -12.04 -22.69 -3.85
N GLN A 69 -11.69 -23.80 -4.47
CA GLN A 69 -11.17 -24.93 -3.73
C GLN A 69 -9.64 -24.86 -3.70
N GLY A 70 -9.10 -25.09 -2.53
CA GLY A 70 -7.65 -25.21 -2.37
C GLY A 70 -7.34 -26.57 -1.79
N ARG A 71 -6.07 -26.81 -1.55
CA ARG A 71 -5.63 -28.06 -0.98
C ARG A 71 -4.70 -27.78 0.20
N ASN A 72 -4.95 -28.49 1.29
CA ASN A 72 -4.10 -28.38 2.46
C ASN A 72 -2.76 -29.09 2.13
N PRO A 73 -1.63 -28.36 2.13
CA PRO A 73 -0.35 -28.98 1.78
C PRO A 73 0.13 -30.02 2.77
N GLN A 74 -0.37 -30.01 3.99
CA GLN A 74 0.04 -30.98 5.00
C GLN A 74 -0.75 -32.28 4.92
N THR A 75 -2.05 -32.19 4.67
CA THR A 75 -2.92 -33.36 4.66
C THR A 75 -3.36 -33.79 3.27
N GLY A 76 -3.23 -32.92 2.30
CA GLY A 76 -3.71 -33.17 0.94
C GLY A 76 -5.21 -33.04 0.80
N GLU A 77 -5.91 -32.68 1.85
CA GLU A 77 -7.35 -32.54 1.80
C GLU A 77 -7.78 -31.28 1.07
N THR A 78 -8.91 -31.37 0.38
CA THR A 78 -9.51 -30.23 -0.27
C THR A 78 -10.15 -29.31 0.78
N ILE A 79 -9.85 -28.04 0.68
CA ILE A 79 -10.45 -27.03 1.58
C ILE A 79 -11.17 -25.99 0.74
N GLN A 80 -12.21 -25.39 1.34
CA GLN A 80 -12.94 -24.31 0.73
C GLN A 80 -12.32 -22.98 1.12
N ILE A 81 -11.90 -22.22 0.11
CA ILE A 81 -11.40 -20.86 0.32
C ILE A 81 -12.53 -19.92 0.00
N LYS A 82 -12.97 -19.16 1.00
CA LYS A 82 -14.08 -18.24 0.85
C LYS A 82 -13.72 -17.07 -0.05
N ALA A 83 -14.74 -16.52 -0.70
CA ALA A 83 -14.56 -15.27 -1.42
C ALA A 83 -14.07 -14.18 -0.46
N SER A 84 -13.18 -13.36 -0.94
CA SER A 84 -12.60 -12.30 -0.12
C SER A 84 -12.34 -11.06 -0.96
N LYS A 85 -12.22 -9.93 -0.27
CA LYS A 85 -11.84 -8.67 -0.92
C LYS A 85 -10.43 -8.33 -0.47
N VAL A 86 -9.59 -7.95 -1.43
CA VAL A 86 -8.19 -7.67 -1.17
C VAL A 86 -7.86 -6.27 -1.69
N PRO A 87 -7.29 -5.41 -0.86
CA PRO A 87 -6.83 -4.11 -1.35
C PRO A 87 -5.60 -4.31 -2.24
N ALA A 88 -5.52 -3.53 -3.29
CA ALA A 88 -4.41 -3.61 -4.23
C ALA A 88 -4.00 -2.21 -4.66
N PHE A 89 -2.72 -2.04 -4.94
CA PHE A 89 -2.18 -0.81 -5.46
C PHE A 89 -1.66 -1.05 -6.87
N LYS A 90 -2.09 -0.20 -7.80
CA LYS A 90 -1.61 -0.25 -9.18
C LYS A 90 -0.82 1.01 -9.45
N ALA A 91 0.48 0.87 -9.66
CA ALA A 91 1.36 2.01 -9.90
C ALA A 91 1.01 2.72 -11.20
N GLY A 92 1.06 4.04 -11.16
CA GLY A 92 0.89 4.85 -12.35
C GLY A 92 2.19 4.91 -13.15
N LYS A 93 2.07 5.41 -14.38
CA LYS A 93 3.23 5.49 -15.28
C LYS A 93 4.35 6.34 -14.68
N ALA A 94 4.00 7.49 -14.12
CA ALA A 94 5.00 8.39 -13.56
C ALA A 94 5.80 7.73 -12.45
N LEU A 95 5.13 6.96 -11.59
CA LEU A 95 5.81 6.26 -10.51
C LEU A 95 6.70 5.15 -11.06
N LYS A 96 6.20 4.41 -12.04
CA LYS A 96 7.01 3.35 -12.68
C LYS A 96 8.26 3.93 -13.33
N ASP A 97 8.13 5.06 -14.00
CA ASP A 97 9.26 5.72 -14.65
C ASP A 97 10.25 6.22 -13.62
N ALA A 98 9.78 6.69 -12.47
CA ALA A 98 10.64 7.23 -11.43
C ALA A 98 11.56 6.17 -10.81
N VAL A 99 11.13 4.91 -10.76
CA VAL A 99 11.93 3.84 -10.17
C VAL A 99 12.77 3.07 -11.18
N ASN A 100 12.62 3.39 -12.46
CA ASN A 100 13.39 2.71 -13.54
C ASN A 100 14.48 3.58 -14.14
#